data_fccbd97fc3c16f03cb59d279143a4a44
#
_entry.id   fccbd97fc3c16f03cb59d279143a4a44
#
_cell.length_a   1.000
_cell.length_b   1.000
_cell.length_c   1.000
_cell.angle_alpha   90.00
_cell.angle_beta   90.00
_cell.angle_gamma   90.00
#
_symmetry.space_group_name_H-M   'P 1'
#
loop_
_entity.id
_entity.type
_entity.pdbx_description
1 polymer ?
#
loop_
_entity_poly.entity_id
_entity_poly.type
_entity_poly.pdbx_seq_one_letter_code
_entity_poly.pdbx_strand_id
1 'polypeptide(L)'
;ESLDGVIIVAATNRPEMIDPALLRSGRFERVLHVPPPDAGARESIFRIHSEGMPLSKFSFKDILSGMDGFTGADIEAVCREAALICMRAGKKKVTKAHFEEAISRVRPTVTPDMLEYYQKMETRLTSGLTNIKRNRDFSRGIETM
;
A
#
# COMPACT_ATOMS: atom_id res chain seq x y z
N GLU A 1 -1.25 10.39 35.24
CA GLU A 1 -0.26 9.28 35.23
C GLU A 1 0.49 9.32 33.90
N SER A 2 1.81 9.36 33.97
CA SER A 2 2.64 9.22 32.79
C SER A 2 2.60 7.76 32.33
N LEU A 3 2.30 7.53 31.05
CA LEU A 3 2.37 6.20 30.42
C LEU A 3 3.85 5.87 30.14
N ASP A 4 4.57 5.45 31.16
CA ASP A 4 5.97 5.08 31.02
C ASP A 4 6.10 3.73 30.29
N GLY A 5 6.90 3.68 29.22
CA GLY A 5 7.11 2.45 28.44
C GLY A 5 6.00 2.07 27.45
N VAL A 6 5.04 2.95 27.18
CA VAL A 6 3.96 2.71 26.20
C VAL A 6 4.17 3.55 24.94
N ILE A 7 4.12 2.91 23.77
CA ILE A 7 4.10 3.57 22.45
C ILE A 7 2.68 3.47 21.92
N ILE A 8 2.09 4.61 21.56
CA ILE A 8 0.77 4.67 20.92
C ILE A 8 0.97 4.93 19.44
N VAL A 9 0.43 4.04 18.60
CA VAL A 9 0.40 4.18 17.14
C VAL A 9 -1.06 4.27 16.71
N ALA A 10 -1.39 5.28 15.90
CA ALA A 10 -2.70 5.44 15.29
C ALA A 10 -2.56 5.47 13.77
N ALA A 11 -3.51 4.90 13.06
CA ALA A 11 -3.59 4.94 11.60
C ALA A 11 -4.97 5.43 11.15
N THR A 12 -5.01 6.20 10.08
CA THR A 12 -6.25 6.69 9.47
C THR A 12 -6.09 6.87 7.97
N ASN A 13 -7.16 6.60 7.24
CA ASN A 13 -7.28 6.94 5.81
C ASN A 13 -7.89 8.35 5.62
N ARG A 14 -8.25 9.03 6.72
CA ARG A 14 -8.92 10.34 6.70
C ARG A 14 -8.16 11.32 7.59
N PRO A 15 -6.99 11.79 7.13
CA PRO A 15 -6.15 12.70 7.91
C PRO A 15 -6.86 14.03 8.24
N GLU A 16 -7.82 14.45 7.42
CA GLU A 16 -8.62 15.66 7.64
C GLU A 16 -9.54 15.57 8.86
N MET A 17 -9.80 14.36 9.35
CA MET A 17 -10.65 14.14 10.54
C MET A 17 -9.86 14.11 11.83
N ILE A 18 -8.53 14.19 11.77
CA ILE A 18 -7.70 14.23 12.98
C ILE A 18 -7.86 15.59 13.64
N ASP A 19 -8.25 15.57 14.92
CA ASP A 19 -8.25 16.80 15.73
C ASP A 19 -6.83 17.38 15.80
N PRO A 20 -6.61 18.63 15.36
CA PRO A 20 -5.30 19.27 15.43
C PRO A 20 -4.71 19.28 16.86
N ALA A 21 -5.54 19.19 17.88
CA ALA A 21 -5.08 19.08 19.27
C ALA A 21 -4.27 17.80 19.52
N LEU A 22 -4.54 16.71 18.80
CA LEU A 22 -3.80 15.46 18.92
C LEU A 22 -2.38 15.55 18.33
N LEU A 23 -2.14 16.48 17.42
CA LEU A 23 -0.85 16.69 16.76
C LEU A 23 0.07 17.65 17.50
N ARG A 24 -0.35 18.14 18.70
CA ARG A 24 0.48 18.99 19.54
C ARG A 24 1.55 18.19 20.26
N SER A 25 2.64 18.89 20.64
CA SER A 25 3.74 18.29 21.42
C SER A 25 3.22 17.57 22.68
N GLY A 26 3.81 16.40 22.99
CA GLY A 26 3.40 15.53 24.08
C GLY A 26 2.23 14.58 23.74
N ARG A 27 1.82 14.52 22.48
CA ARG A 27 0.76 13.61 21.98
C ARG A 27 1.27 12.83 20.77
N PHE A 28 0.66 12.96 19.58
CA PHE A 28 1.18 12.36 18.35
C PHE A 28 2.24 13.29 17.74
N GLU A 29 3.48 13.08 18.09
CA GLU A 29 4.60 13.95 17.67
C GLU A 29 5.14 13.60 16.29
N ARG A 30 4.81 12.44 15.77
CA ARG A 30 5.28 11.96 14.47
C ARG A 30 4.11 11.57 13.60
N VAL A 31 4.08 12.13 12.40
CA VAL A 31 3.15 11.74 11.34
C VAL A 31 3.95 11.10 10.22
N LEU A 32 3.54 9.92 9.83
CA LEU A 32 4.14 9.18 8.71
C LEU A 32 3.09 9.03 7.62
N HIS A 33 3.39 9.50 6.44
CA HIS A 33 2.60 9.22 5.25
C HIS A 33 3.04 7.88 4.66
N VAL A 34 2.09 6.99 4.45
CA VAL A 34 2.29 5.73 3.75
C VAL A 34 1.76 5.90 2.33
N PRO A 35 2.65 6.11 1.34
CA PRO A 35 2.23 6.28 -0.06
C PRO A 35 1.73 4.96 -0.65
N PRO A 36 1.00 5.00 -1.78
CA PRO A 36 0.73 3.82 -2.57
C PRO A 36 2.03 3.07 -2.92
N PRO A 37 1.97 1.75 -3.10
CA PRO A 37 3.16 0.94 -3.35
C PRO A 37 3.82 1.31 -4.68
N ASP A 38 5.14 1.42 -4.66
CA ASP A 38 5.97 1.48 -5.87
C ASP A 38 5.99 0.13 -6.63
N ALA A 39 6.68 0.08 -7.76
CA ALA A 39 6.73 -1.13 -8.59
C ALA A 39 7.32 -2.35 -7.84
N GLY A 40 8.34 -2.14 -7.01
CA GLY A 40 8.97 -3.21 -6.22
C GLY A 40 8.07 -3.71 -5.10
N ALA A 41 7.41 -2.78 -4.42
CA ALA A 41 6.42 -3.10 -3.39
C ALA A 41 5.21 -3.83 -4.00
N ARG A 42 4.71 -3.41 -5.17
CA ARG A 42 3.63 -4.12 -5.87
C ARG A 42 4.02 -5.56 -6.22
N GLU A 43 5.26 -5.80 -6.66
CA GLU A 43 5.74 -7.16 -6.91
C GLU A 43 5.72 -8.01 -5.62
N SER A 44 6.20 -7.46 -4.53
CA SER A 44 6.22 -8.15 -3.23
C SER A 44 4.81 -8.46 -2.73
N ILE A 45 3.89 -7.50 -2.81
CA ILE A 45 2.49 -7.67 -2.45
C ILE A 45 1.83 -8.74 -3.32
N PHE A 46 2.05 -8.70 -4.65
CA PHE A 46 1.52 -9.69 -5.56
C PHE A 46 2.01 -11.10 -5.23
N ARG A 47 3.30 -11.27 -4.89
CA ARG A 47 3.86 -12.55 -4.47
C ARG A 47 3.17 -13.10 -3.23
N ILE A 48 2.94 -12.24 -2.22
CA ILE A 48 2.25 -12.62 -0.98
C ILE A 48 0.82 -13.11 -1.29
N HIS A 49 0.04 -12.33 -2.05
CA HIS A 49 -1.35 -12.68 -2.34
C HIS A 49 -1.53 -13.79 -3.37
N SER A 50 -0.51 -14.11 -4.14
CA SER A 50 -0.51 -15.25 -5.07
C SER A 50 0.11 -16.52 -4.48
N GLU A 51 0.59 -16.47 -3.23
CA GLU A 51 1.13 -17.65 -2.53
C GLU A 51 0.06 -18.76 -2.42
N GLY A 52 0.46 -19.99 -2.72
CA GLY A 52 -0.45 -21.15 -2.71
C GLY A 52 -1.38 -21.23 -3.95
N MET A 53 -1.41 -20.23 -4.83
CA MET A 53 -2.18 -20.31 -6.07
C MET A 53 -1.50 -21.24 -7.10
N PRO A 54 -2.25 -22.09 -7.82
CA PRO A 54 -1.70 -22.95 -8.86
C PRO A 54 -1.38 -22.13 -10.11
N LEU A 55 -0.25 -21.43 -10.12
CA LEU A 55 0.17 -20.57 -11.22
C LEU A 55 0.78 -21.36 -12.39
N SER A 56 0.53 -20.91 -13.61
CA SER A 56 1.35 -21.28 -14.77
C SER A 56 2.67 -20.51 -14.77
N LYS A 57 3.62 -20.91 -15.62
CA LYS A 57 4.88 -20.15 -15.77
C LYS A 57 4.61 -18.85 -16.55
N PHE A 58 4.90 -17.70 -15.96
CA PHE A 58 4.91 -16.38 -16.58
C PHE A 58 5.81 -15.43 -15.78
N SER A 59 6.19 -14.30 -16.38
CA SER A 59 6.91 -13.26 -15.67
C SER A 59 5.94 -12.34 -14.92
N PHE A 60 6.14 -12.13 -13.63
CA PHE A 60 5.34 -11.19 -12.86
C PHE A 60 5.43 -9.76 -13.41
N LYS A 61 6.60 -9.38 -13.97
CA LYS A 61 6.81 -8.05 -14.55
C LYS A 61 5.80 -7.73 -15.67
N ASP A 62 5.40 -8.76 -16.43
CA ASP A 62 4.45 -8.58 -17.54
C ASP A 62 3.03 -8.24 -17.07
N ILE A 63 2.72 -8.56 -15.82
CA ILE A 63 1.40 -8.29 -15.22
C ILE A 63 1.44 -6.97 -14.45
N LEU A 64 2.53 -6.70 -13.75
CA LEU A 64 2.65 -5.52 -12.88
C LEU A 64 2.62 -4.20 -13.65
N SER A 65 2.97 -4.18 -14.93
CA SER A 65 2.89 -2.99 -15.78
C SER A 65 1.46 -2.44 -15.95
N GLY A 66 0.45 -3.30 -15.76
CA GLY A 66 -0.96 -2.90 -15.79
C GLY A 66 -1.53 -2.47 -14.44
N MET A 67 -0.72 -2.44 -13.37
CA MET A 67 -1.19 -2.18 -12.00
C MET A 67 -0.74 -0.82 -11.45
N ASP A 68 -0.48 0.18 -12.29
CA ASP A 68 -0.12 1.51 -11.83
C ASP A 68 -1.29 2.14 -11.05
N GLY A 69 -0.99 2.71 -9.89
CA GLY A 69 -1.99 3.26 -8.98
C GLY A 69 -2.73 2.22 -8.12
N PHE A 70 -2.43 0.92 -8.26
CA PHE A 70 -3.05 -0.12 -7.43
C PHE A 70 -2.46 -0.12 -6.03
N THR A 71 -3.35 -0.21 -5.04
CA THR A 71 -3.01 -0.44 -3.63
C THR A 71 -2.82 -1.93 -3.34
N GLY A 72 -2.39 -2.26 -2.12
CA GLY A 72 -2.31 -3.66 -1.69
C GLY A 72 -3.65 -4.38 -1.77
N ALA A 73 -4.75 -3.71 -1.40
CA ALA A 73 -6.10 -4.24 -1.49
C ALA A 73 -6.56 -4.48 -2.93
N ASP A 74 -6.18 -3.59 -3.86
CA ASP A 74 -6.49 -3.77 -5.27
C ASP A 74 -5.74 -4.98 -5.85
N ILE A 75 -4.46 -5.16 -5.48
CA ILE A 75 -3.65 -6.30 -5.91
C ILE A 75 -4.22 -7.61 -5.36
N GLU A 76 -4.64 -7.63 -4.10
CA GLU A 76 -5.37 -8.77 -3.52
C GLU A 76 -6.64 -9.09 -4.32
N ALA A 77 -7.43 -8.06 -4.64
CA ALA A 77 -8.65 -8.21 -5.43
C ALA A 77 -8.35 -8.79 -6.83
N VAL A 78 -7.27 -8.35 -7.48
CA VAL A 78 -6.81 -8.92 -8.77
C VAL A 78 -6.46 -10.39 -8.63
N CYS A 79 -5.72 -10.78 -7.60
CA CYS A 79 -5.37 -12.18 -7.36
C CYS A 79 -6.61 -13.05 -7.17
N ARG A 80 -7.56 -12.59 -6.37
CA ARG A 80 -8.83 -13.26 -6.12
C ARG A 80 -9.69 -13.39 -7.40
N GLU A 81 -9.82 -12.30 -8.16
CA GLU A 81 -10.61 -12.29 -9.41
C GLU A 81 -9.97 -13.21 -10.47
N ALA A 82 -8.64 -13.21 -10.62
CA ALA A 82 -7.93 -14.10 -11.53
C ALA A 82 -8.17 -15.59 -11.19
N ALA A 83 -8.20 -15.93 -9.90
CA ALA A 83 -8.54 -17.27 -9.46
C ALA A 83 -9.99 -17.64 -9.81
N LEU A 84 -10.93 -16.72 -9.61
CA LEU A 84 -12.35 -16.94 -9.96
C LEU A 84 -12.54 -17.11 -11.47
N ILE A 85 -11.86 -16.30 -12.30
CA ILE A 85 -11.89 -16.43 -13.76
C ILE A 85 -11.37 -17.81 -14.18
N CYS A 86 -10.24 -18.24 -13.61
CA CYS A 86 -9.67 -19.56 -13.85
C CYS A 86 -10.63 -20.70 -13.50
N MET A 87 -11.29 -20.62 -12.34
CA MET A 87 -12.26 -21.60 -11.88
C MET A 87 -13.49 -21.65 -12.81
N ARG A 88 -14.04 -20.50 -13.18
CA ARG A 88 -15.19 -20.42 -14.12
C ARG A 88 -14.87 -21.00 -15.49
N ALA A 89 -13.61 -20.85 -15.93
CA ALA A 89 -13.13 -21.44 -17.18
C ALA A 89 -12.81 -22.95 -17.07
N GLY A 90 -13.02 -23.57 -15.92
CA GLY A 90 -12.71 -24.99 -15.70
C GLY A 90 -11.21 -25.31 -15.78
N LYS A 91 -10.34 -24.31 -15.61
CA LYS A 91 -8.89 -24.48 -15.70
C LYS A 91 -8.27 -24.80 -14.34
N LYS A 92 -7.19 -25.60 -14.35
CA LYS A 92 -6.48 -26.02 -13.13
C LYS A 92 -5.35 -25.05 -12.73
N LYS A 93 -4.91 -24.16 -13.62
CA LYS A 93 -3.82 -23.21 -13.36
C LYS A 93 -4.21 -21.82 -13.79
N VAL A 94 -3.90 -20.85 -12.92
CA VAL A 94 -4.07 -19.44 -13.21
C VAL A 94 -2.95 -18.99 -14.15
N THR A 95 -3.33 -18.43 -15.29
CA THR A 95 -2.42 -17.99 -16.34
C THR A 95 -2.29 -16.47 -16.35
N LYS A 96 -1.30 -15.94 -17.10
CA LYS A 96 -1.16 -14.52 -17.36
C LYS A 96 -2.45 -13.89 -17.88
N ALA A 97 -3.13 -14.56 -18.83
CA ALA A 97 -4.39 -14.06 -19.39
C ALA A 97 -5.50 -13.87 -18.35
N HIS A 98 -5.59 -14.75 -17.33
CA HIS A 98 -6.56 -14.58 -16.26
C HIS A 98 -6.26 -13.35 -15.40
N PHE A 99 -4.98 -13.02 -15.18
CA PHE A 99 -4.59 -11.80 -14.47
C PHE A 99 -4.84 -10.55 -15.31
N GLU A 100 -4.54 -10.56 -16.61
CA GLU A 100 -4.82 -9.44 -17.52
C GLU A 100 -6.31 -9.13 -17.55
N GLU A 101 -7.15 -10.16 -17.61
CA GLU A 101 -8.60 -10.01 -17.52
C GLU A 101 -9.04 -9.48 -16.15
N ALA A 102 -8.46 -9.98 -15.05
CA ALA A 102 -8.75 -9.50 -13.70
C ALA A 102 -8.37 -8.02 -13.53
N ILE A 103 -7.19 -7.60 -14.02
CA ILE A 103 -6.75 -6.21 -14.00
C ILE A 103 -7.73 -5.30 -14.74
N SER A 104 -8.28 -5.75 -15.88
CA SER A 104 -9.26 -4.96 -16.62
C SER A 104 -10.57 -4.75 -15.88
N ARG A 105 -10.89 -5.62 -14.91
CA ARG A 105 -12.12 -5.56 -14.10
C ARG A 105 -11.95 -4.80 -12.79
N VAL A 106 -10.76 -4.87 -12.20
CA VAL A 106 -10.45 -4.18 -10.94
C VAL A 106 -9.98 -2.76 -11.25
N ARG A 107 -10.67 -1.77 -10.66
CA ARG A 107 -10.28 -0.37 -10.80
C ARG A 107 -9.32 0.01 -9.68
N PRO A 108 -8.26 0.78 -9.96
CA PRO A 108 -7.38 1.29 -8.91
C PRO A 108 -8.18 2.16 -7.94
N THR A 109 -7.97 1.95 -6.65
CA THR A 109 -8.63 2.72 -5.58
C THR A 109 -8.07 4.14 -5.51
N VAL A 110 -6.79 4.32 -5.82
CA VAL A 110 -6.13 5.63 -5.74
C VAL A 110 -6.13 6.30 -7.10
N THR A 111 -6.80 7.46 -7.17
CA THR A 111 -6.79 8.33 -8.35
C THR A 111 -5.65 9.36 -8.26
N PRO A 112 -5.22 9.96 -9.40
CA PRO A 112 -4.24 11.05 -9.40
C PRO A 112 -4.64 12.21 -8.49
N ASP A 113 -5.93 12.58 -8.48
CA ASP A 113 -6.45 13.66 -7.64
C ASP A 113 -6.32 13.33 -6.14
N MET A 114 -6.53 12.08 -5.76
CA MET A 114 -6.32 11.61 -4.38
C MET A 114 -4.84 11.67 -4.00
N LEU A 115 -3.93 11.32 -4.91
CA LEU A 115 -2.49 11.44 -4.65
C LEU A 115 -2.08 12.89 -4.38
N GLU A 116 -2.55 13.82 -5.21
CA GLU A 116 -2.28 15.25 -5.02
C GLU A 116 -2.86 15.76 -3.69
N TYR A 117 -4.08 15.34 -3.35
CA TYR A 117 -4.71 15.68 -2.09
C TYR A 117 -3.89 15.19 -0.89
N TYR A 118 -3.45 13.92 -0.88
CA TYR A 118 -2.64 13.37 0.20
C TYR A 118 -1.27 14.05 0.33
N GLN A 119 -0.63 14.41 -0.77
CA GLN A 119 0.63 15.16 -0.76
C GLN A 119 0.46 16.55 -0.13
N LYS A 120 -0.63 17.25 -0.47
CA LYS A 120 -0.97 18.55 0.15
C LYS A 120 -1.24 18.41 1.65
N MET A 121 -1.93 17.34 2.06
CA MET A 121 -2.21 17.07 3.47
C MET A 121 -0.94 16.71 4.25
N GLU A 122 -0.05 15.88 3.69
CA GLU A 122 1.25 15.60 4.29
C GLU A 122 2.02 16.88 4.57
N THR A 123 2.09 17.77 3.58
CA THR A 123 2.77 19.06 3.72
C THR A 123 2.16 19.91 4.85
N ARG A 124 0.83 19.94 4.96
CA ARG A 124 0.14 20.69 6.03
C ARG A 124 0.40 20.09 7.42
N LEU A 125 0.33 18.78 7.56
CA LEU A 125 0.53 18.09 8.83
C LEU A 125 2.00 18.16 9.29
N THR A 126 2.95 18.06 8.36
CA THR A 126 4.38 18.16 8.66
C THR A 126 4.86 19.57 8.87
N SER A 127 4.27 20.58 8.23
CA SER A 127 4.62 21.99 8.48
C SER A 127 4.16 22.51 9.84
N GLY A 128 3.13 21.89 10.42
CA GLY A 128 2.68 22.14 11.79
C GLY A 128 3.55 21.49 12.87
N LEU A 129 4.36 20.52 12.50
CA LEU A 129 5.31 19.82 13.35
C LEU A 129 6.70 20.42 13.09
N THR A 130 7.10 21.42 13.85
CA THR A 130 8.39 22.10 13.74
C THR A 130 9.55 21.10 13.69
N ASN A 131 10.32 21.12 12.57
CA ASN A 131 11.72 20.65 12.44
C ASN A 131 12.06 19.24 12.96
N ILE A 132 11.42 18.20 12.45
CA ILE A 132 12.03 16.88 12.52
C ILE A 132 12.78 16.64 11.20
N LYS A 133 14.11 16.73 11.24
CA LYS A 133 15.00 16.33 10.14
C LYS A 133 14.56 14.96 9.64
N ARG A 134 14.27 14.84 8.35
CA ARG A 134 14.10 13.55 7.67
C ARG A 134 15.36 12.73 7.91
N ASN A 135 15.31 11.80 8.85
CA ASN A 135 16.38 10.83 9.03
C ASN A 135 16.25 9.81 7.88
N ARG A 136 17.07 9.98 6.85
CA ARG A 136 17.18 9.06 5.69
C ARG A 136 17.77 7.69 6.06
N ASP A 137 18.03 7.44 7.34
CA ASP A 137 18.75 6.25 7.80
C ASP A 137 17.88 5.05 8.18
N PHE A 138 16.55 5.13 8.01
CA PHE A 138 15.68 3.99 8.38
C PHE A 138 15.73 2.81 7.38
N SER A 139 16.28 3.02 6.19
CA SER A 139 16.41 1.96 5.17
C SER A 139 17.69 1.10 5.34
N ARG A 140 18.59 1.42 6.27
CA ARG A 140 19.83 0.67 6.50
C ARG A 140 19.80 -0.31 7.67
N GLY A 141 18.69 -0.41 8.40
CA GLY A 141 18.61 -1.18 9.65
C GLY A 141 17.91 -2.54 9.55
N ILE A 142 17.46 -2.98 8.40
CA ILE A 142 16.69 -4.24 8.26
C ILE A 142 17.50 -5.36 7.56
N GLU A 143 18.78 -5.14 7.26
CA GLU A 143 19.60 -6.15 6.56
C GLU A 143 20.46 -7.03 7.47
N THR A 144 20.24 -7.09 8.79
CA THR A 144 20.96 -8.04 9.65
C THR A 144 20.11 -8.51 10.82
N MET A 145 19.31 -9.53 10.60
CA MET A 145 19.00 -10.64 11.54
C MET A 145 18.45 -11.83 10.77
#